data_1793a7c0c90214af73d6b2d78347dab9
#
_entry.id   1793a7c0c90214af73d6b2d78347dab9
#
_cell.length_a   1.000
_cell.length_b   1.000
_cell.length_c   1.000
_cell.angle_alpha   90.00
_cell.angle_beta   90.00
_cell.angle_gamma   90.00
#
_symmetry.space_group_name_H-M   'P 1'
#
loop_
_entity.id
_entity.type
_entity.pdbx_description
1 polymer ?
#
loop_
_entity_poly.entity_id
_entity_poly.type
_entity_poly.pdbx_seq_one_letter_code
_entity_poly.pdbx_strand_id
1 'polypeptide(L)'
;MEQNGFKVYGYRWIMLVVFMFIAAMNQLLWITFASITGDAARYYRVSDLSIAVPSLSFMLVYIVVSIPASWVIDTYGIRVAVGIGAALTGLFGLLRGVWAPNYTLVLVAQIGIAVGQPFILNAVTTVAARWFPMRERATAAGLGSLSLYVGIVAGLALTPYLTIQSGIGDMLLAYGIVSVIAAVVFFAAARERPPTPPCPPDQEARSLVLDGLKQT
;
A
#
# COMPACT_ATOMS: atom_id res chain seq x y z
N MET A 1 -24.12 16.97 10.14
CA MET A 1 -24.13 17.14 11.60
C MET A 1 -23.01 18.10 11.96
N GLU A 2 -23.39 19.31 12.33
CA GLU A 2 -22.46 20.31 12.90
C GLU A 2 -22.38 20.04 14.40
N GLN A 3 -21.23 19.57 14.85
CA GLN A 3 -20.91 19.57 16.27
C GLN A 3 -19.81 20.63 16.47
N ASN A 4 -20.14 21.68 17.21
CA ASN A 4 -19.22 22.75 17.64
C ASN A 4 -18.49 23.51 16.51
N GLY A 5 -19.15 23.80 15.36
CA GLY A 5 -18.56 24.59 14.28
C GLY A 5 -17.62 23.85 13.35
N PHE A 6 -17.42 22.52 13.51
CA PHE A 6 -16.58 21.69 12.65
C PHE A 6 -17.43 20.92 11.65
N LYS A 7 -17.06 21.02 10.36
CA LYS A 7 -17.79 20.38 9.27
C LYS A 7 -17.13 19.05 8.90
N VAL A 8 -17.90 17.96 9.03
CA VAL A 8 -17.46 16.61 8.64
C VAL A 8 -17.90 16.33 7.20
N TYR A 9 -16.96 16.12 6.29
CA TYR A 9 -17.22 15.89 4.87
C TYR A 9 -17.43 14.40 4.57
N GLY A 10 -18.44 14.06 3.76
CA GLY A 10 -18.66 12.69 3.28
C GLY A 10 -17.48 12.14 2.44
N TYR A 11 -16.71 13.03 1.83
CA TYR A 11 -15.53 12.69 1.03
C TYR A 11 -14.45 11.89 1.81
N ARG A 12 -14.46 11.93 3.16
CA ARG A 12 -13.56 11.10 4.00
C ARG A 12 -13.65 9.61 3.67
N TRP A 13 -14.84 9.12 3.36
CA TRP A 13 -15.04 7.71 3.00
C TRP A 13 -14.44 7.37 1.63
N ILE A 14 -14.53 8.30 0.66
CA ILE A 14 -13.87 8.15 -0.65
C ILE A 14 -12.36 8.07 -0.44
N MET A 15 -11.79 8.97 0.37
CA MET A 15 -10.36 8.94 0.70
C MET A 15 -9.95 7.62 1.35
N LEU A 16 -10.75 7.11 2.27
CA LEU A 16 -10.47 5.82 2.92
C LEU A 16 -10.53 4.67 1.91
N VAL A 17 -11.58 4.58 1.08
CA VAL A 17 -11.73 3.51 0.07
C VAL A 17 -10.58 3.53 -0.94
N VAL A 18 -10.21 4.70 -1.43
CA VAL A 18 -9.10 4.85 -2.38
C VAL A 18 -7.77 4.42 -1.73
N PHE A 19 -7.55 4.81 -0.48
CA PHE A 19 -6.39 4.35 0.30
C PHE A 19 -6.43 2.82 0.50
N MET A 20 -7.57 2.27 0.89
CA MET A 20 -7.75 0.83 1.09
C MET A 20 -7.46 0.03 -0.19
N PHE A 21 -7.86 0.56 -1.35
CA PHE A 21 -7.63 -0.11 -2.63
C PHE A 21 -6.13 -0.22 -2.96
N ILE A 22 -5.37 0.88 -2.86
CA ILE A 22 -3.92 0.82 -3.13
C ILE A 22 -3.18 0.00 -2.07
N ALA A 23 -3.61 0.05 -0.81
CA ALA A 23 -3.03 -0.74 0.28
C ALA A 23 -3.27 -2.25 0.08
N ALA A 24 -4.49 -2.65 -0.29
CA ALA A 24 -4.82 -4.03 -0.62
C ALA A 24 -4.03 -4.53 -1.83
N MET A 25 -3.91 -3.71 -2.89
CA MET A 25 -3.11 -4.07 -4.06
C MET A 25 -1.64 -4.28 -3.73
N ASN A 26 -1.03 -3.42 -2.93
CA ASN A 26 0.36 -3.60 -2.51
C ASN A 26 0.56 -4.92 -1.75
N GLN A 27 -0.36 -5.28 -0.85
CA GLN A 27 -0.30 -6.54 -0.08
C GLN A 27 -0.55 -7.77 -0.96
N LEU A 28 -1.47 -7.69 -1.92
CA LEU A 28 -1.70 -8.75 -2.90
C LEU A 28 -0.42 -9.02 -3.72
N LEU A 29 0.24 -7.96 -4.18
CA LEU A 29 1.49 -8.08 -4.93
C LEU A 29 2.63 -8.68 -4.08
N TRP A 30 2.68 -8.35 -2.78
CA TRP A 30 3.65 -8.92 -1.84
C TRP A 30 3.53 -10.44 -1.73
N ILE A 31 2.32 -10.94 -1.48
CA ILE A 31 2.09 -12.35 -1.16
C ILE A 31 2.03 -13.26 -2.40
N THR A 32 1.97 -12.69 -3.61
CA THR A 32 1.75 -13.41 -4.87
C THR A 32 2.57 -14.70 -4.98
N PHE A 33 3.89 -14.63 -4.83
CA PHE A 33 4.76 -15.80 -5.03
C PHE A 33 4.68 -16.85 -3.92
N ALA A 34 4.29 -16.45 -2.71
CA ALA A 34 4.15 -17.39 -1.59
C ALA A 34 3.06 -18.44 -1.83
N SER A 35 2.00 -18.08 -2.58
CA SER A 35 0.88 -18.97 -2.87
C SER A 35 1.12 -19.95 -4.03
N ILE A 36 2.15 -19.71 -4.84
CA ILE A 36 2.49 -20.52 -6.05
C ILE A 36 3.98 -20.90 -6.09
N THR A 37 4.62 -21.06 -4.94
CA THR A 37 6.08 -21.29 -4.85
C THR A 37 6.55 -22.40 -5.79
N GLY A 38 5.93 -23.57 -5.76
CA GLY A 38 6.34 -24.70 -6.60
C GLY A 38 6.11 -24.48 -8.10
N ASP A 39 5.01 -23.81 -8.48
CA ASP A 39 4.74 -23.49 -9.89
C ASP A 39 5.70 -22.43 -10.42
N ALA A 40 6.01 -21.40 -9.61
CA ALA A 40 6.97 -20.37 -9.94
C ALA A 40 8.40 -20.92 -10.04
N ALA A 41 8.80 -21.84 -9.13
CA ALA A 41 10.11 -22.50 -9.18
C ALA A 41 10.30 -23.28 -10.48
N ARG A 42 9.27 -24.01 -10.91
CA ARG A 42 9.27 -24.72 -12.20
C ARG A 42 9.30 -23.78 -13.40
N TYR A 43 8.51 -22.72 -13.36
CA TYR A 43 8.43 -21.74 -14.44
C TYR A 43 9.76 -21.02 -14.67
N TYR A 44 10.42 -20.56 -13.59
CA TYR A 44 11.69 -19.85 -13.65
C TYR A 44 12.92 -20.77 -13.66
N ARG A 45 12.74 -22.09 -13.43
CA ARG A 45 13.81 -23.08 -13.29
C ARG A 45 14.81 -22.72 -12.17
N VAL A 46 14.30 -22.27 -11.04
CA VAL A 46 15.06 -21.91 -9.84
C VAL A 46 14.59 -22.73 -8.65
N SER A 47 15.32 -22.68 -7.53
CA SER A 47 14.91 -23.37 -6.31
C SER A 47 13.71 -22.69 -5.63
N ASP A 48 12.96 -23.44 -4.82
CA ASP A 48 11.88 -22.89 -3.99
C ASP A 48 12.36 -21.78 -3.06
N LEU A 49 13.60 -21.90 -2.56
CA LEU A 49 14.23 -20.85 -1.75
C LEU A 49 14.40 -19.55 -2.55
N SER A 50 14.76 -19.64 -3.84
CA SER A 50 14.85 -18.46 -4.71
C SER A 50 13.49 -17.77 -4.85
N ILE A 51 12.39 -18.53 -4.92
CA ILE A 51 11.02 -17.97 -4.98
C ILE A 51 10.59 -17.34 -3.65
N ALA A 52 11.16 -17.72 -2.52
CA ALA A 52 10.93 -17.04 -1.25
C ALA A 52 11.57 -15.64 -1.18
N VAL A 53 12.69 -15.41 -1.90
CA VAL A 53 13.43 -14.13 -1.91
C VAL A 53 12.55 -12.92 -2.25
N PRO A 54 11.69 -12.94 -3.29
CA PRO A 54 10.74 -11.88 -3.57
C PRO A 54 9.87 -11.46 -2.38
N SER A 55 9.38 -12.41 -1.59
CA SER A 55 8.55 -12.11 -0.41
C SER A 55 9.39 -11.63 0.78
N LEU A 56 10.56 -12.22 0.99
CA LEU A 56 11.49 -11.83 2.07
C LEU A 56 12.09 -10.43 1.83
N SER A 57 12.31 -10.03 0.58
CA SER A 57 12.83 -8.71 0.24
C SER A 57 11.96 -7.58 0.79
N PHE A 58 10.63 -7.78 0.89
CA PHE A 58 9.73 -6.79 1.47
C PHE A 58 10.04 -6.50 2.94
N MET A 59 10.34 -7.53 3.73
CA MET A 59 10.66 -7.36 5.16
C MET A 59 11.96 -6.57 5.33
N LEU A 60 13.00 -6.92 4.56
CA LEU A 60 14.29 -6.23 4.62
C LEU A 60 14.19 -4.78 4.16
N VAL A 61 13.53 -4.55 3.04
CA VAL A 61 13.31 -3.20 2.49
C VAL A 61 12.46 -2.37 3.46
N TYR A 62 11.42 -2.96 4.08
CA TYR A 62 10.57 -2.27 5.04
C TYR A 62 11.37 -1.73 6.23
N ILE A 63 12.29 -2.51 6.79
CA ILE A 63 13.13 -2.07 7.92
C ILE A 63 13.93 -0.82 7.55
N VAL A 64 14.52 -0.79 6.35
CA VAL A 64 15.37 0.32 5.91
C VAL A 64 14.53 1.54 5.52
N VAL A 65 13.43 1.33 4.77
CA VAL A 65 12.65 2.42 4.16
C VAL A 65 11.57 2.98 5.10
N SER A 66 11.22 2.27 6.18
CA SER A 66 10.14 2.70 7.10
C SER A 66 10.41 4.07 7.74
N ILE A 67 11.67 4.33 8.17
CA ILE A 67 12.04 5.61 8.80
C ILE A 67 11.92 6.76 7.79
N PRO A 68 12.58 6.73 6.60
CA PRO A 68 12.43 7.80 5.63
C PRO A 68 10.99 7.94 5.11
N ALA A 69 10.23 6.84 4.99
CA ALA A 69 8.83 6.91 4.58
C ALA A 69 7.97 7.67 5.63
N SER A 70 8.16 7.37 6.91
CA SER A 70 7.46 8.09 8.00
C SER A 70 7.83 9.57 8.01
N TRP A 71 9.11 9.90 7.82
CA TRP A 71 9.54 11.28 7.69
C TRP A 71 8.86 12.02 6.52
N VAL A 72 8.71 11.37 5.37
CA VAL A 72 7.99 11.94 4.22
C VAL A 72 6.50 12.14 4.54
N ILE A 73 5.85 11.20 5.23
CA ILE A 73 4.45 11.32 5.67
C ILE A 73 4.27 12.56 6.56
N ASP A 74 5.17 12.74 7.52
CA ASP A 74 5.08 13.84 8.48
C ASP A 74 5.40 15.20 7.85
N THR A 75 6.37 15.25 6.94
CA THR A 75 6.87 16.49 6.33
C THR A 75 6.02 16.94 5.15
N TYR A 76 5.73 16.03 4.21
CA TYR A 76 5.06 16.34 2.94
C TYR A 76 3.60 15.90 2.89
N GLY A 77 3.17 15.12 3.88
CA GLY A 77 1.79 14.70 4.01
C GLY A 77 1.45 13.38 3.34
N ILE A 78 0.19 12.95 3.56
CA ILE A 78 -0.31 11.65 3.11
C ILE A 78 -0.43 11.54 1.58
N ARG A 79 -0.82 12.63 0.91
CA ARG A 79 -0.99 12.61 -0.55
C ARG A 79 0.32 12.38 -1.27
N VAL A 80 1.39 13.03 -0.81
CA VAL A 80 2.73 12.86 -1.39
C VAL A 80 3.29 11.48 -1.03
N ALA A 81 3.28 11.12 0.25
CA ALA A 81 3.85 9.86 0.71
C ALA A 81 3.16 8.64 0.09
N VAL A 82 1.83 8.53 0.26
CA VAL A 82 1.07 7.42 -0.34
C VAL A 82 1.11 7.48 -1.86
N GLY A 83 1.22 8.68 -2.46
CA GLY A 83 1.43 8.88 -3.89
C GLY A 83 2.73 8.25 -4.39
N ILE A 84 3.84 8.42 -3.67
CA ILE A 84 5.11 7.72 -3.95
C ILE A 84 4.91 6.20 -3.89
N GLY A 85 4.29 5.70 -2.81
CA GLY A 85 3.99 4.29 -2.65
C GLY A 85 3.10 3.74 -3.78
N ALA A 86 2.06 4.50 -4.17
CA ALA A 86 1.15 4.14 -5.26
C ALA A 86 1.85 4.13 -6.63
N ALA A 87 2.68 5.14 -6.92
CA ALA A 87 3.46 5.20 -8.15
C ALA A 87 4.42 4.01 -8.27
N LEU A 88 5.16 3.70 -7.20
CA LEU A 88 6.06 2.55 -7.17
C LEU A 88 5.30 1.23 -7.31
N THR A 89 4.18 1.06 -6.60
CA THR A 89 3.34 -0.14 -6.69
C THR A 89 2.77 -0.32 -8.10
N GLY A 90 2.24 0.75 -8.72
CA GLY A 90 1.70 0.70 -10.08
C GLY A 90 2.77 0.44 -11.14
N LEU A 91 3.87 1.22 -11.11
CA LEU A 91 4.95 1.10 -12.09
C LEU A 91 5.62 -0.27 -12.02
N PHE A 92 6.11 -0.66 -10.86
CA PHE A 92 6.82 -1.93 -10.72
C PHE A 92 5.89 -3.13 -10.74
N GLY A 93 4.62 -2.98 -10.34
CA GLY A 93 3.60 -4.00 -10.55
C GLY A 93 3.40 -4.31 -12.04
N LEU A 94 3.32 -3.28 -12.90
CA LEU A 94 3.22 -3.45 -14.34
C LEU A 94 4.51 -4.02 -14.94
N LEU A 95 5.67 -3.47 -14.57
CA LEU A 95 6.97 -3.97 -15.05
C LEU A 95 7.19 -5.44 -14.70
N ARG A 96 6.74 -5.89 -13.51
CA ARG A 96 6.76 -7.29 -13.10
C ARG A 96 5.98 -8.19 -14.07
N GLY A 97 4.85 -7.71 -14.57
CA GLY A 97 4.06 -8.43 -15.57
C GLY A 97 4.73 -8.44 -16.96
N VAL A 98 5.24 -7.28 -17.40
CA VAL A 98 5.95 -7.16 -18.69
C VAL A 98 7.23 -8.01 -18.72
N TRP A 99 7.94 -8.05 -17.59
CA TRP A 99 9.19 -8.81 -17.45
C TRP A 99 8.99 -10.24 -16.93
N ALA A 100 7.76 -10.73 -16.92
CA ALA A 100 7.38 -12.02 -16.36
C ALA A 100 8.28 -13.21 -16.77
N PRO A 101 8.82 -13.32 -18.00
CA PRO A 101 9.71 -14.43 -18.37
C PRO A 101 11.07 -14.42 -17.69
N ASN A 102 11.52 -13.28 -17.16
CA ASN A 102 12.86 -13.12 -16.59
C ASN A 102 12.80 -12.97 -15.07
N TYR A 103 13.23 -14.01 -14.34
CA TYR A 103 13.22 -14.02 -12.87
C TYR A 103 13.95 -12.82 -12.24
N THR A 104 15.14 -12.47 -12.76
CA THR A 104 15.95 -11.36 -12.21
C THR A 104 15.23 -10.03 -12.35
N LEU A 105 14.60 -9.77 -13.49
CA LEU A 105 13.84 -8.52 -13.70
C LEU A 105 12.56 -8.50 -12.86
N VAL A 106 11.91 -9.65 -12.67
CA VAL A 106 10.76 -9.79 -11.77
C VAL A 106 11.18 -9.53 -10.32
N LEU A 107 12.36 -10.01 -9.88
CA LEU A 107 12.90 -9.73 -8.55
C LEU A 107 13.18 -8.23 -8.37
N VAL A 108 13.79 -7.57 -9.35
CA VAL A 108 14.04 -6.12 -9.33
C VAL A 108 12.72 -5.36 -9.22
N ALA A 109 11.71 -5.73 -10.00
CA ALA A 109 10.40 -5.12 -9.93
C ALA A 109 9.73 -5.35 -8.54
N GLN A 110 9.88 -6.54 -7.98
CA GLN A 110 9.38 -6.87 -6.65
C GLN A 110 10.01 -5.99 -5.55
N ILE A 111 11.32 -5.76 -5.63
CA ILE A 111 12.02 -4.83 -4.72
C ILE A 111 11.48 -3.41 -4.89
N GLY A 112 11.21 -2.96 -6.11
CA GLY A 112 10.61 -1.66 -6.38
C GLY A 112 9.22 -1.50 -5.74
N ILE A 113 8.38 -2.55 -5.78
CA ILE A 113 7.09 -2.58 -5.06
C ILE A 113 7.32 -2.52 -3.55
N ALA A 114 8.32 -3.26 -3.03
CA ALA A 114 8.66 -3.30 -1.62
C ALA A 114 9.08 -1.93 -1.06
N VAL A 115 9.80 -1.12 -1.85
CA VAL A 115 10.13 0.27 -1.49
C VAL A 115 8.88 1.13 -1.32
N GLY A 116 7.83 0.89 -2.11
CA GLY A 116 6.55 1.59 -2.00
C GLY A 116 5.73 1.23 -0.75
N GLN A 117 5.93 0.05 -0.18
CA GLN A 117 5.11 -0.49 0.91
C GLN A 117 5.10 0.39 2.18
N PRO A 118 6.25 0.83 2.75
CA PRO A 118 6.25 1.65 3.97
C PRO A 118 5.53 2.99 3.81
N PHE A 119 5.56 3.60 2.63
CA PHE A 119 4.84 4.85 2.32
C PHE A 119 3.31 4.68 2.39
N ILE A 120 2.82 3.47 2.13
CA ILE A 120 1.40 3.15 2.23
C ILE A 120 1.05 2.71 3.65
N LEU A 121 1.76 1.73 4.21
CA LEU A 121 1.41 1.11 5.48
C LEU A 121 1.51 2.09 6.65
N ASN A 122 2.57 2.89 6.71
CA ASN A 122 2.77 3.85 7.80
C ASN A 122 1.76 5.01 7.76
N ALA A 123 1.07 5.23 6.62
CA ALA A 123 0.09 6.30 6.48
C ALA A 123 -1.31 5.97 7.02
N VAL A 124 -1.62 4.72 7.36
CA VAL A 124 -2.97 4.26 7.79
C VAL A 124 -3.55 5.14 8.89
N THR A 125 -2.80 5.33 9.97
CA THR A 125 -3.24 6.11 11.14
C THR A 125 -3.32 7.60 10.81
N THR A 126 -2.43 8.12 9.99
CA THR A 126 -2.40 9.53 9.57
C THR A 126 -3.58 9.86 8.66
N VAL A 127 -3.98 8.94 7.75
CA VAL A 127 -5.21 9.09 6.94
C VAL A 127 -6.44 9.19 7.85
N ALA A 128 -6.56 8.28 8.83
CA ALA A 128 -7.67 8.31 9.79
C ALA A 128 -7.67 9.61 10.62
N ALA A 129 -6.50 10.05 11.10
CA ALA A 129 -6.38 11.24 11.92
C ALA A 129 -6.72 12.55 11.19
N ARG A 130 -6.35 12.66 9.91
CA ARG A 130 -6.56 13.88 9.10
C ARG A 130 -7.97 14.02 8.54
N TRP A 131 -8.64 12.90 8.26
CA TRP A 131 -9.92 12.90 7.56
C TRP A 131 -11.13 12.63 8.45
N PHE A 132 -10.93 11.96 9.61
CA PHE A 132 -12.02 11.50 10.44
C PHE A 132 -12.05 12.21 11.79
N PRO A 133 -13.28 12.53 12.29
CA PRO A 133 -13.46 13.06 13.65
C PRO A 133 -13.02 12.03 14.67
N MET A 134 -12.62 12.47 15.88
CA MET A 134 -12.05 11.63 16.93
C MET A 134 -12.84 10.34 17.17
N ARG A 135 -14.16 10.41 17.16
CA ARG A 135 -15.06 9.27 17.40
C ARG A 135 -14.98 8.17 16.33
N GLU A 136 -14.59 8.53 15.10
CA GLU A 136 -14.55 7.62 13.95
C GLU A 136 -13.12 7.17 13.60
N ARG A 137 -12.08 7.78 14.20
CA ARG A 137 -10.66 7.50 13.84
C ARG A 137 -10.28 6.04 14.02
N ALA A 138 -10.70 5.43 15.14
CA ALA A 138 -10.40 4.02 15.41
C ALA A 138 -11.04 3.11 14.36
N THR A 139 -12.27 3.38 13.95
CA THR A 139 -12.98 2.64 12.91
C THR A 139 -12.28 2.82 11.54
N ALA A 140 -11.92 4.06 11.20
CA ALA A 140 -11.24 4.34 9.94
C ALA A 140 -9.85 3.68 9.87
N ALA A 141 -9.06 3.75 10.94
CA ALA A 141 -7.78 3.07 11.04
C ALA A 141 -7.94 1.54 10.99
N GLY A 142 -8.95 1.00 11.67
CA GLY A 142 -9.28 -0.42 11.63
C GLY A 142 -9.65 -0.90 10.22
N LEU A 143 -10.48 -0.16 9.49
CA LEU A 143 -10.82 -0.47 8.09
C LEU A 143 -9.60 -0.35 7.17
N GLY A 144 -8.79 0.70 7.34
CA GLY A 144 -7.53 0.84 6.61
C GLY A 144 -6.58 -0.35 6.84
N SER A 145 -6.45 -0.80 8.08
CA SER A 145 -5.65 -1.99 8.41
C SER A 145 -6.28 -3.28 7.87
N LEU A 146 -7.61 -3.40 7.92
CA LEU A 146 -8.33 -4.56 7.38
C LEU A 146 -8.07 -4.74 5.89
N SER A 147 -7.92 -3.65 5.13
CA SER A 147 -7.64 -3.71 3.69
C SER A 147 -6.34 -4.43 3.37
N LEU A 148 -5.34 -4.36 4.26
CA LEU A 148 -4.08 -5.09 4.10
C LEU A 148 -4.33 -6.60 4.09
N TYR A 149 -5.11 -7.08 5.05
CA TYR A 149 -5.48 -8.51 5.13
C TYR A 149 -6.37 -8.94 3.98
N VAL A 150 -7.29 -8.08 3.52
CA VAL A 150 -8.10 -8.34 2.31
C VAL A 150 -7.19 -8.54 1.10
N GLY A 151 -6.15 -7.71 0.94
CA GLY A 151 -5.16 -7.88 -0.12
C GLY A 151 -4.40 -9.21 -0.03
N ILE A 152 -3.98 -9.61 1.18
CA ILE A 152 -3.30 -10.89 1.41
C ILE A 152 -4.22 -12.06 1.06
N VAL A 153 -5.44 -12.08 1.59
CA VAL A 153 -6.42 -13.15 1.33
C VAL A 153 -6.75 -13.23 -0.16
N ALA A 154 -6.97 -12.10 -0.81
CA ALA A 154 -7.19 -12.05 -2.26
C ALA A 154 -5.98 -12.60 -3.03
N GLY A 155 -4.75 -12.24 -2.65
CA GLY A 155 -3.54 -12.78 -3.24
C GLY A 155 -3.40 -14.30 -3.08
N LEU A 156 -3.65 -14.83 -1.89
CA LEU A 156 -3.59 -16.27 -1.62
C LEU A 156 -4.66 -17.06 -2.38
N ALA A 157 -5.86 -16.49 -2.57
CA ALA A 157 -6.97 -17.17 -3.24
C ALA A 157 -6.92 -17.03 -4.77
N LEU A 158 -6.70 -15.80 -5.28
CA LEU A 158 -6.78 -15.53 -6.71
C LEU A 158 -5.53 -15.96 -7.46
N THR A 159 -4.35 -15.89 -6.85
CA THR A 159 -3.09 -16.18 -7.54
C THR A 159 -3.00 -17.62 -8.04
N PRO A 160 -3.26 -18.67 -7.24
CA PRO A 160 -3.27 -20.05 -7.74
C PRO A 160 -4.33 -20.26 -8.83
N TYR A 161 -5.54 -19.69 -8.63
CA TYR A 161 -6.62 -19.80 -9.60
C TYR A 161 -6.24 -19.20 -10.95
N LEU A 162 -5.74 -17.95 -10.98
CA LEU A 162 -5.32 -17.29 -12.23
C LEU A 162 -4.10 -17.98 -12.85
N THR A 163 -3.18 -18.47 -12.05
CA THR A 163 -2.01 -19.22 -12.55
C THR A 163 -2.41 -20.47 -13.31
N ILE A 164 -3.42 -21.21 -12.83
CA ILE A 164 -3.94 -22.39 -13.49
C ILE A 164 -4.68 -22.04 -14.79
N GLN A 165 -5.44 -20.94 -14.78
CA GLN A 165 -6.28 -20.56 -15.93
C GLN A 165 -5.50 -19.90 -17.07
N SER A 166 -4.55 -19.02 -16.76
CA SER A 166 -3.87 -18.18 -17.75
C SER A 166 -2.34 -18.23 -17.70
N GLY A 167 -1.78 -18.92 -16.72
CA GLY A 167 -0.34 -18.98 -16.52
C GLY A 167 0.21 -17.80 -15.70
N ILE A 168 1.47 -17.94 -15.27
CA ILE A 168 2.15 -16.98 -14.38
C ILE A 168 2.31 -15.61 -15.06
N GLY A 169 2.67 -15.58 -16.35
CA GLY A 169 2.92 -14.34 -17.07
C GLY A 169 1.68 -13.44 -17.15
N ASP A 170 0.57 -14.00 -17.59
CA ASP A 170 -0.69 -13.26 -17.75
C ASP A 170 -1.29 -12.86 -16.40
N MET A 171 -1.15 -13.70 -15.37
CA MET A 171 -1.54 -13.38 -14.01
C MET A 171 -0.75 -12.18 -13.47
N LEU A 172 0.58 -12.16 -13.63
CA LEU A 172 1.42 -11.04 -13.21
C LEU A 172 1.07 -9.75 -13.96
N LEU A 173 0.79 -9.85 -15.26
CA LEU A 173 0.39 -8.71 -16.08
C LEU A 173 -0.98 -8.17 -15.65
N ALA A 174 -1.96 -9.05 -15.41
CA ALA A 174 -3.28 -8.65 -14.90
C ALA A 174 -3.17 -7.89 -13.57
N TYR A 175 -2.38 -8.39 -12.62
CA TYR A 175 -2.11 -7.69 -11.35
C TYR A 175 -1.40 -6.36 -11.58
N GLY A 176 -0.47 -6.30 -12.53
CA GLY A 176 0.20 -5.06 -12.92
C GLY A 176 -0.78 -4.00 -13.43
N ILE A 177 -1.69 -4.39 -14.31
CA ILE A 177 -2.74 -3.47 -14.84
C ILE A 177 -3.64 -2.96 -13.70
N VAL A 178 -4.11 -3.85 -12.82
CA VAL A 178 -4.96 -3.46 -11.68
C VAL A 178 -4.21 -2.55 -10.72
N SER A 179 -2.90 -2.77 -10.49
CA SER A 179 -2.09 -1.89 -9.63
C SER A 179 -1.89 -0.49 -10.24
N VAL A 180 -1.77 -0.38 -11.57
CA VAL A 180 -1.77 0.92 -12.26
C VAL A 180 -3.11 1.62 -12.11
N ILE A 181 -4.22 0.89 -12.28
CA ILE A 181 -5.56 1.45 -12.06
C ILE A 181 -5.70 1.97 -10.62
N ALA A 182 -5.26 1.20 -9.62
CA ALA A 182 -5.29 1.62 -8.22
C ALA A 182 -4.47 2.90 -7.98
N ALA A 183 -3.27 2.99 -8.58
CA ALA A 183 -2.44 4.18 -8.51
C ALA A 183 -3.11 5.41 -9.18
N VAL A 184 -3.66 5.24 -10.37
CA VAL A 184 -4.38 6.31 -11.08
C VAL A 184 -5.59 6.79 -10.29
N VAL A 185 -6.40 5.87 -9.75
CA VAL A 185 -7.55 6.19 -8.89
C VAL A 185 -7.09 6.96 -7.65
N PHE A 186 -5.96 6.56 -7.04
CA PHE A 186 -5.39 7.29 -5.93
C PHE A 186 -5.02 8.72 -6.33
N PHE A 187 -4.25 8.92 -7.40
CA PHE A 187 -3.85 10.27 -7.85
C PHE A 187 -5.03 11.16 -8.23
N ALA A 188 -6.07 10.59 -8.83
CA ALA A 188 -7.27 11.32 -9.23
C ALA A 188 -8.14 11.78 -8.04
N ALA A 189 -8.28 10.92 -7.02
CA ALA A 189 -9.21 11.15 -5.92
C ALA A 189 -8.53 11.56 -4.60
N ALA A 190 -7.24 11.29 -4.40
CA ALA A 190 -6.60 11.57 -3.11
C ALA A 190 -6.39 13.07 -2.89
N ARG A 191 -6.75 13.52 -1.70
CA ARG A 191 -6.54 14.89 -1.21
C ARG A 191 -5.80 14.85 0.12
N GLU A 192 -5.01 15.90 0.39
CA GLU A 192 -4.18 15.94 1.60
C GLU A 192 -5.00 16.06 2.89
N ARG A 193 -6.00 16.95 2.88
CA ARG A 193 -6.87 17.25 4.03
C ARG A 193 -8.22 17.76 3.54
N PRO A 194 -9.26 17.70 4.37
CA PRO A 194 -10.52 18.36 4.07
C PRO A 194 -10.35 19.88 4.11
N PRO A 195 -11.28 20.67 3.50
CA PRO A 195 -11.23 22.12 3.49
C PRO A 195 -11.25 22.76 4.89
N THR A 196 -11.92 22.11 5.85
CA THR A 196 -11.90 22.49 7.27
C THR A 196 -11.51 21.27 8.11
N PRO A 197 -10.72 21.44 9.20
CA PRO A 197 -10.37 20.34 10.08
C PRO A 197 -11.61 19.60 10.62
N PRO A 198 -11.54 18.26 10.80
CA PRO A 198 -12.67 17.49 11.33
C PRO A 198 -12.80 17.58 12.86
N CYS A 199 -11.87 18.23 13.56
CA CYS A 199 -11.84 18.40 15.01
C CYS A 199 -11.09 19.69 15.40
N PRO A 200 -11.21 20.18 16.68
CA PRO A 200 -10.46 21.29 17.19
C PRO A 200 -8.94 21.09 17.12
N PRO A 201 -8.14 22.19 17.03
CA PRO A 201 -6.68 22.11 16.90
C PRO A 201 -5.97 21.41 18.06
N ASP A 202 -6.54 21.43 19.25
CA ASP A 202 -6.05 20.73 20.44
C ASP A 202 -6.21 19.20 20.37
N GLN A 203 -7.09 18.72 19.48
CA GLN A 203 -7.34 17.30 19.20
C GLN A 203 -6.73 16.85 17.85
N GLU A 204 -6.06 17.72 17.13
CA GLU A 204 -5.26 17.30 15.96
C GLU A 204 -4.10 16.42 16.41
N ALA A 205 -3.87 15.35 15.66
CA ALA A 205 -2.76 14.45 15.92
C ALA A 205 -1.44 15.24 15.82
N ARG A 206 -0.89 15.64 16.98
CA ARG A 206 0.49 16.13 17.08
C ARG A 206 1.41 14.93 16.99
N SER A 207 2.26 14.88 16.00
CA SER A 207 3.59 14.30 16.15
C SER A 207 4.39 14.47 14.87
N LEU A 208 5.32 15.34 14.89
CA LEU A 208 6.54 15.16 14.12
C LEU A 208 7.36 14.10 14.86
N VAL A 209 7.76 13.01 14.20
CA VAL A 209 8.64 11.97 14.75
C VAL A 209 9.91 12.60 15.35
N LEU A 210 10.39 13.70 14.74
CA LEU A 210 11.55 14.46 15.21
C LEU A 210 11.29 15.23 16.52
N ASP A 211 10.07 15.65 16.82
CA ASP A 211 9.76 16.34 18.08
C ASP A 211 9.69 15.35 19.26
N GLY A 212 9.30 14.09 19.03
CA GLY A 212 9.35 13.03 20.01
C GLY A 212 10.78 12.63 20.38
N LEU A 213 11.72 12.64 19.42
CA LEU A 213 13.13 12.35 19.65
C LEU A 213 13.89 13.48 20.35
N LYS A 214 13.37 14.72 20.33
CA LYS A 214 13.99 15.87 21.03
C LYS A 214 13.52 16.02 22.49
N GLN A 215 12.49 15.26 22.90
CA GLN A 215 11.94 15.32 24.26
C GLN A 215 12.41 14.18 25.16
N THR A 216 13.23 13.25 24.65
CA THR A 216 13.96 12.20 25.39
C THR A 216 15.43 12.57 25.53
#